data_33458ed9457b94ecd043e2e5f9e1d3e9
#
_entry.id   33458ed9457b94ecd043e2e5f9e1d3e9
#
_cell.length_a   1.000
_cell.length_b   1.000
_cell.length_c   1.000
_cell.angle_alpha   90.00
_cell.angle_beta   90.00
_cell.angle_gamma   90.00
#
_symmetry.space_group_name_H-M   'P 1'
#
loop_
_entity.id
_entity.type
_entity.pdbx_description
1 polymer ?
#
loop_
_entity_poly.entity_id
_entity_poly.type
_entity_poly.pdbx_seq_one_letter_code
_entity_poly.pdbx_strand_id
1 'polypeptide(L)'
;MATLYLDRAQLEIRADGAALALYEGGERSGTVPMRLLERVVIQGSQTRLDSGVLIKLAEAGVATMLLGARDSRRVALVLGPAHQDAAVRLAQAHRVMDEAYCLGWARDMVAAKLHRQRNLLRRALAERPDVRKALVDALAGLAAAAAQISG
;
A
#
# COMPACT_ATOMS: atom_id res chain seq x y z
N MET A 1 4.84 -13.59 3.43
CA MET A 1 4.33 -13.15 2.13
C MET A 1 4.68 -11.68 1.93
N ALA A 2 5.04 -11.27 0.73
CA ALA A 2 5.60 -9.94 0.46
C ALA A 2 4.73 -9.15 -0.55
N THR A 3 4.80 -7.81 -0.47
CA THR A 3 4.27 -6.93 -1.51
C THR A 3 5.41 -6.49 -2.42
N LEU A 4 5.25 -6.70 -3.73
CA LEU A 4 6.16 -6.22 -4.76
C LEU A 4 5.66 -4.87 -5.27
N TYR A 5 6.49 -3.84 -5.15
CA TYR A 5 6.21 -2.50 -5.70
C TYR A 5 7.00 -2.29 -6.98
N LEU A 6 6.32 -1.90 -8.05
CA LEU A 6 6.87 -1.66 -9.38
C LEU A 6 6.45 -0.24 -9.81
N ASP A 7 7.37 0.71 -9.69
CA ASP A 7 7.16 2.15 -9.97
C ASP A 7 8.08 2.69 -11.08
N ARG A 8 8.82 1.80 -11.75
CA ARG A 8 9.78 2.19 -12.79
C ARG A 8 9.11 2.49 -14.12
N ALA A 9 9.60 3.51 -14.80
CA ALA A 9 9.17 3.84 -16.15
C ALA A 9 9.66 2.77 -17.16
N GLN A 10 8.81 2.48 -18.16
CA GLN A 10 9.12 1.54 -19.26
C GLN A 10 9.41 0.10 -18.81
N LEU A 11 8.85 -0.30 -17.67
CA LEU A 11 8.93 -1.67 -17.18
C LEU A 11 8.07 -2.61 -18.05
N GLU A 12 8.63 -3.74 -18.45
CA GLU A 12 7.87 -4.83 -19.04
C GLU A 12 7.86 -6.03 -18.11
N ILE A 13 6.66 -6.58 -17.87
CA ILE A 13 6.45 -7.72 -16.98
C ILE A 13 5.97 -8.90 -17.81
N ARG A 14 6.69 -10.00 -17.76
CA ARG A 14 6.34 -11.25 -18.43
C ARG A 14 6.19 -12.38 -17.41
N ALA A 15 5.34 -13.35 -17.72
CA ALA A 15 5.26 -14.57 -16.94
C ALA A 15 6.31 -15.58 -17.42
N ASP A 16 7.17 -16.03 -16.52
CA ASP A 16 8.19 -17.04 -16.76
C ASP A 16 7.94 -18.22 -15.80
N GLY A 17 7.20 -19.23 -16.31
CA GLY A 17 6.74 -20.32 -15.47
C GLY A 17 5.88 -19.86 -14.28
N ALA A 18 6.35 -20.14 -13.06
CA ALA A 18 5.74 -19.72 -11.80
C ALA A 18 6.36 -18.44 -11.22
N ALA A 19 7.05 -17.65 -12.04
CA ALA A 19 7.70 -16.40 -11.66
C ALA A 19 7.30 -15.25 -12.58
N LEU A 20 7.49 -14.02 -12.07
CA LEU A 20 7.48 -12.79 -12.86
C LEU A 20 8.89 -12.51 -13.33
N ALA A 21 9.08 -12.31 -14.63
CA ALA A 21 10.30 -11.78 -15.21
C ALA A 21 10.10 -10.29 -15.51
N LEU A 22 11.02 -9.48 -15.02
CA LEU A 22 11.02 -8.02 -15.15
C LEU A 22 12.06 -7.61 -16.18
N TYR A 23 11.69 -6.73 -17.11
CA TYR A 23 12.56 -6.23 -18.17
C TYR A 23 12.55 -4.70 -18.15
N GLU A 24 13.74 -4.12 -18.32
CA GLU A 24 13.95 -2.68 -18.45
C GLU A 24 14.79 -2.44 -19.70
N GLY A 25 14.30 -1.60 -20.64
CA GLY A 25 15.01 -1.35 -21.88
C GLY A 25 15.21 -2.59 -22.78
N GLY A 26 14.40 -3.64 -22.59
CA GLY A 26 14.53 -4.92 -23.32
C GLY A 26 15.43 -5.95 -22.64
N GLU A 27 16.18 -5.58 -21.61
CA GLU A 27 17.03 -6.47 -20.84
C GLU A 27 16.32 -6.98 -19.57
N ARG A 28 16.59 -8.23 -19.21
CA ARG A 28 16.01 -8.83 -17.99
C ARG A 28 16.70 -8.23 -16.76
N SER A 29 15.93 -7.47 -15.97
CA SER A 29 16.41 -6.81 -14.76
C SER A 29 16.20 -7.63 -13.49
N GLY A 30 15.25 -8.61 -13.52
CA GLY A 30 14.99 -9.44 -12.35
C GLY A 30 13.97 -10.53 -12.57
N THR A 31 13.85 -11.40 -11.56
CA THR A 31 12.87 -12.48 -11.52
C THR A 31 12.33 -12.60 -10.10
N VAL A 32 11.00 -12.68 -9.95
CA VAL A 32 10.34 -12.79 -8.66
C VAL A 32 9.38 -13.98 -8.67
N PRO A 33 9.61 -15.03 -7.87
CA PRO A 33 8.70 -16.17 -7.74
C PRO A 33 7.33 -15.72 -7.22
N MET A 34 6.24 -16.05 -7.92
CA MET A 34 4.87 -15.65 -7.54
C MET A 34 4.46 -16.19 -6.17
N ARG A 35 4.95 -17.40 -5.79
CA ARG A 35 4.69 -18.02 -4.49
C ARG A 35 5.16 -17.21 -3.27
N LEU A 36 6.06 -16.26 -3.45
CA LEU A 36 6.56 -15.38 -2.40
C LEU A 36 5.71 -14.12 -2.24
N LEU A 37 4.82 -13.87 -3.20
CA LEU A 37 4.02 -12.66 -3.28
C LEU A 37 2.62 -12.88 -2.69
N GLU A 38 2.14 -11.89 -2.02
CA GLU A 38 0.74 -11.71 -1.62
C GLU A 38 0.07 -10.64 -2.49
N ARG A 39 0.88 -9.65 -2.89
CA ARG A 39 0.39 -8.50 -3.64
C ARG A 39 1.44 -7.96 -4.59
N VAL A 40 1.01 -7.49 -5.76
CA VAL A 40 1.81 -6.70 -6.69
C VAL A 40 1.16 -5.33 -6.84
N VAL A 41 1.92 -4.28 -6.65
CA VAL A 41 1.50 -2.89 -6.85
C VAL A 41 2.28 -2.32 -8.02
N ILE A 42 1.60 -1.96 -9.10
CA ILE A 42 2.18 -1.37 -10.29
C ILE A 42 1.75 0.09 -10.34
N GLN A 43 2.70 1.00 -10.24
CA GLN A 43 2.46 2.44 -10.32
C GLN A 43 3.09 3.01 -11.58
N GLY A 44 2.28 3.58 -12.45
CA GLY A 44 2.76 4.20 -13.68
C GLY A 44 1.85 3.96 -14.87
N SER A 45 2.08 4.71 -15.94
CA SER A 45 1.29 4.61 -17.17
C SER A 45 2.03 3.92 -18.33
N GLN A 46 3.29 3.54 -18.13
CA GLN A 46 4.15 2.99 -19.19
C GLN A 46 4.61 1.56 -18.91
N THR A 47 4.02 0.89 -17.92
CA THR A 47 4.28 -0.54 -17.68
C THR A 47 3.55 -1.37 -18.72
N ARG A 48 4.25 -2.29 -19.35
CA ARG A 48 3.69 -3.26 -20.30
C ARG A 48 3.59 -4.62 -19.63
N LEU A 49 2.45 -5.27 -19.80
CA LEU A 49 2.24 -6.64 -19.35
C LEU A 49 1.17 -7.31 -20.19
N ASP A 50 1.29 -8.60 -20.39
CA ASP A 50 0.27 -9.41 -21.04
C ASP A 50 -0.85 -9.78 -20.08
N SER A 51 -2.06 -9.93 -20.58
CA SER A 51 -3.20 -10.41 -19.77
C SER A 51 -2.92 -11.75 -19.09
N GLY A 52 -2.11 -12.62 -19.71
CA GLY A 52 -1.67 -13.88 -19.13
C GLY A 52 -0.88 -13.73 -17.82
N VAL A 53 -0.16 -12.62 -17.64
CA VAL A 53 0.51 -12.29 -16.36
C VAL A 53 -0.52 -12.07 -15.26
N LEU A 54 -1.58 -11.29 -15.56
CA LEU A 54 -2.65 -11.01 -14.60
C LEU A 54 -3.42 -12.28 -14.22
N ILE A 55 -3.69 -13.14 -15.18
CA ILE A 55 -4.37 -14.42 -14.96
C ILE A 55 -3.52 -15.30 -14.04
N LYS A 56 -2.24 -15.48 -14.33
CA LYS A 56 -1.33 -16.29 -13.49
C LYS A 56 -1.17 -15.76 -12.08
N LEU A 57 -1.09 -14.43 -11.92
CA LEU A 57 -1.07 -13.81 -10.60
C LEU A 57 -2.38 -14.10 -9.84
N ALA A 58 -3.52 -13.94 -10.50
CA ALA A 58 -4.82 -14.22 -9.91
C ALA A 58 -4.98 -15.70 -9.51
N GLU A 59 -4.54 -16.64 -10.35
CA GLU A 59 -4.52 -18.08 -10.06
C GLU A 59 -3.60 -18.43 -8.89
N ALA A 60 -2.46 -17.73 -8.77
CA ALA A 60 -1.54 -17.87 -7.64
C ALA A 60 -2.05 -17.20 -6.35
N GLY A 61 -3.24 -16.60 -6.35
CA GLY A 61 -3.81 -15.89 -5.20
C GLY A 61 -3.13 -14.53 -4.92
N VAL A 62 -2.39 -13.98 -5.88
CA VAL A 62 -1.69 -12.72 -5.76
C VAL A 62 -2.59 -11.57 -6.22
N ALA A 63 -2.95 -10.66 -5.32
CA ALA A 63 -3.73 -9.48 -5.67
C ALA A 63 -2.87 -8.49 -6.48
N THR A 64 -3.37 -8.02 -7.62
CA THR A 64 -2.67 -6.99 -8.40
C THR A 64 -3.40 -5.67 -8.33
N MET A 65 -2.68 -4.61 -7.99
CA MET A 65 -3.16 -3.24 -7.88
C MET A 65 -2.44 -2.37 -8.91
N LEU A 66 -3.20 -1.69 -9.77
CA LEU A 66 -2.68 -0.74 -10.76
C LEU A 66 -3.00 0.68 -10.29
N LEU A 67 -1.99 1.50 -10.10
CA LEU A 67 -2.11 2.87 -9.63
C LEU A 67 -1.74 3.85 -10.76
N GLY A 68 -2.50 4.94 -10.87
CA GLY A 68 -2.17 6.01 -11.79
C GLY A 68 -0.83 6.69 -11.42
N ALA A 69 -0.05 7.10 -12.44
CA ALA A 69 1.28 7.69 -12.24
C ALA A 69 1.28 9.00 -11.45
N ARG A 70 0.24 9.83 -11.65
CA ARG A 70 0.13 11.18 -11.04
C ARG A 70 -0.95 11.28 -9.98
N ASP A 71 -1.89 10.34 -9.98
CA ASP A 71 -3.04 10.34 -9.09
C ASP A 71 -3.30 8.93 -8.58
N SER A 72 -2.91 8.69 -7.34
CA SER A 72 -3.14 7.41 -6.65
C SER A 72 -4.62 7.10 -6.39
N ARG A 73 -5.54 8.05 -6.69
CA ARG A 73 -6.99 7.81 -6.63
C ARG A 73 -7.48 6.95 -7.81
N ARG A 74 -6.72 6.92 -8.90
CA ARG A 74 -7.03 6.02 -10.04
C ARG A 74 -6.45 4.65 -9.75
N VAL A 75 -7.30 3.76 -9.27
CA VAL A 75 -6.93 2.41 -8.87
C VAL A 75 -7.74 1.40 -9.65
N ALA A 76 -7.07 0.41 -10.23
CA ALA A 76 -7.71 -0.81 -10.72
C ALA A 76 -7.18 -2.02 -9.92
N LEU A 77 -8.06 -2.97 -9.62
CA LEU A 77 -7.74 -4.18 -8.87
C LEU A 77 -8.03 -5.40 -9.72
N VAL A 78 -7.06 -6.32 -9.79
CA VAL A 78 -7.25 -7.66 -10.34
C VAL A 78 -7.10 -8.65 -9.19
N LEU A 79 -8.18 -9.36 -8.91
CA LEU A 79 -8.32 -10.29 -7.79
C LEU A 79 -8.64 -11.68 -8.32
N GLY A 80 -7.98 -12.68 -7.78
CA GLY A 80 -8.28 -14.09 -8.06
C GLY A 80 -9.42 -14.64 -7.20
N PRO A 81 -9.79 -15.93 -7.41
CA PRO A 81 -10.87 -16.60 -6.66
C PRO A 81 -10.68 -16.57 -5.14
N ALA A 82 -9.45 -16.62 -4.67
CA ALA A 82 -9.13 -16.56 -3.24
C ALA A 82 -9.58 -15.26 -2.54
N HIS A 83 -9.87 -14.20 -3.30
CA HIS A 83 -10.32 -12.91 -2.78
C HIS A 83 -11.84 -12.71 -2.86
N GLN A 84 -12.60 -13.76 -3.14
CA GLN A 84 -14.04 -13.72 -3.38
C GLN A 84 -14.86 -14.30 -2.22
N ASP A 85 -14.34 -14.30 -1.00
CA ASP A 85 -15.08 -14.76 0.17
C ASP A 85 -16.28 -13.85 0.43
N ALA A 86 -17.46 -14.36 0.11
CA ALA A 86 -18.72 -13.64 0.26
C ALA A 86 -19.04 -13.33 1.73
N ALA A 87 -18.64 -14.21 2.66
CA ALA A 87 -18.88 -13.99 4.09
C ALA A 87 -18.04 -12.81 4.62
N VAL A 88 -16.78 -12.71 4.18
CA VAL A 88 -15.92 -11.55 4.52
C VAL A 88 -16.50 -10.27 3.96
N ARG A 89 -16.95 -10.26 2.70
CA ARG A 89 -17.55 -9.07 2.08
C ARG A 89 -18.85 -8.65 2.77
N LEU A 90 -19.70 -9.60 3.14
CA LEU A 90 -20.91 -9.34 3.88
C LEU A 90 -20.60 -8.76 5.27
N ALA A 91 -19.65 -9.35 5.98
CA ALA A 91 -19.19 -8.82 7.27
C ALA A 91 -18.61 -7.40 7.15
N GLN A 92 -17.85 -7.11 6.10
CA GLN A 92 -17.37 -5.75 5.82
C GLN A 92 -18.52 -4.77 5.56
N ALA A 93 -19.51 -5.16 4.75
CA ALA A 93 -20.68 -4.33 4.48
C ALA A 93 -21.48 -4.02 5.77
N HIS A 94 -21.69 -5.01 6.63
CA HIS A 94 -22.34 -4.80 7.93
C HIS A 94 -21.56 -3.83 8.81
N ARG A 95 -20.21 -3.94 8.84
CA ARG A 95 -19.37 -3.06 9.64
C ARG A 95 -19.40 -1.60 9.16
N VAL A 96 -19.49 -1.39 7.85
CA VAL A 96 -19.59 -0.03 7.29
C VAL A 96 -20.90 0.66 7.66
N MET A 97 -21.97 -0.11 7.90
CA MET A 97 -23.26 0.42 8.34
C MET A 97 -23.33 0.73 9.85
N ASP A 98 -22.34 0.30 10.62
CA ASP A 98 -22.21 0.56 12.05
C ASP A 98 -21.38 1.83 12.28
N GLU A 99 -22.06 2.94 12.53
CA GLU A 99 -21.40 4.24 12.75
C GLU A 99 -20.47 4.25 13.96
N ALA A 100 -20.85 3.58 15.05
CA ALA A 100 -20.03 3.52 16.26
C ALA A 100 -18.74 2.75 16.00
N TYR A 101 -18.83 1.63 15.26
CA TYR A 101 -17.67 0.86 14.82
C TYR A 101 -16.77 1.69 13.89
N CYS A 102 -17.35 2.38 12.90
CA CYS A 102 -16.60 3.22 11.98
C CYS A 102 -15.88 4.36 12.71
N LEU A 103 -16.55 5.00 13.67
CA LEU A 103 -15.94 6.07 14.47
C LEU A 103 -14.79 5.54 15.33
N GLY A 104 -14.96 4.40 16.00
CA GLY A 104 -13.91 3.74 16.76
C GLY A 104 -12.69 3.43 15.89
N TRP A 105 -12.92 2.82 14.74
CA TRP A 105 -11.87 2.50 13.78
C TRP A 105 -11.13 3.75 13.28
N ALA A 106 -11.87 4.80 12.94
CA ALA A 106 -11.28 6.07 12.50
C ALA A 106 -10.39 6.69 13.59
N ARG A 107 -10.85 6.68 14.86
CA ARG A 107 -10.08 7.15 16.00
C ARG A 107 -8.78 6.37 16.18
N ASP A 108 -8.82 5.04 16.10
CA ASP A 108 -7.65 4.17 16.23
C ASP A 108 -6.63 4.45 15.11
N MET A 109 -7.09 4.58 13.87
CA MET A 109 -6.23 4.90 12.72
C MET A 109 -5.55 6.25 12.89
N VAL A 110 -6.30 7.29 13.30
CA VAL A 110 -5.74 8.63 13.51
C VAL A 110 -4.77 8.62 14.68
N ALA A 111 -5.08 7.95 15.78
CA ALA A 111 -4.19 7.80 16.93
C ALA A 111 -2.87 7.11 16.54
N ALA A 112 -2.94 6.02 15.77
CA ALA A 112 -1.76 5.32 15.27
C ALA A 112 -0.92 6.21 14.35
N LYS A 113 -1.55 6.99 13.47
CA LYS A 113 -0.87 7.96 12.60
C LYS A 113 -0.12 9.02 13.42
N LEU A 114 -0.79 9.64 14.39
CA LEU A 114 -0.18 10.67 15.25
C LEU A 114 0.99 10.09 16.06
N HIS A 115 0.84 8.88 16.57
CA HIS A 115 1.91 8.18 17.28
C HIS A 115 3.15 7.98 16.39
N ARG A 116 2.97 7.52 15.14
CA ARG A 116 4.07 7.31 14.18
C ARG A 116 4.73 8.63 13.78
N GLN A 117 3.96 9.67 13.52
CA GLN A 117 4.47 11.01 13.22
C GLN A 117 5.29 11.57 14.40
N ARG A 118 4.78 11.44 15.63
CA ARG A 118 5.50 11.86 16.83
C ARG A 118 6.85 11.15 16.98
N ASN A 119 6.89 9.85 16.73
CA ASN A 119 8.15 9.10 16.81
C ASN A 119 9.14 9.54 15.73
N LEU A 120 8.68 9.84 14.52
CA LEU A 120 9.52 10.37 13.45
C LEU A 120 10.11 11.73 13.82
N LEU A 121 9.27 12.66 14.31
CA LEU A 121 9.72 13.99 14.73
C LEU A 121 10.70 13.94 15.92
N ARG A 122 10.52 13.01 16.86
CA ARG A 122 11.48 12.80 17.97
C ARG A 122 12.86 12.35 17.47
N ARG A 123 12.89 11.46 16.47
CA ARG A 123 14.16 11.06 15.84
C ARG A 123 14.81 12.24 15.12
N ALA A 124 14.02 12.96 14.31
CA ALA A 124 14.51 14.16 13.63
C ALA A 124 15.04 15.21 14.61
N LEU A 125 14.41 15.38 15.79
CA LEU A 125 14.87 16.31 16.81
C LEU A 125 16.25 15.96 17.38
N ALA A 126 16.59 14.68 17.43
CA ALA A 126 17.92 14.22 17.85
C ALA A 126 18.99 14.43 16.77
N GLU A 127 18.59 14.34 15.48
CA GLU A 127 19.50 14.38 14.33
C GLU A 127 19.66 15.79 13.72
N ARG A 128 18.69 16.70 13.94
CA ARG A 128 18.58 17.99 13.26
C ARG A 128 18.43 19.16 14.25
N PRO A 129 19.52 19.55 14.93
CA PRO A 129 19.49 20.67 15.89
C PRO A 129 19.22 22.03 15.21
N ASP A 130 19.49 22.14 13.91
CA ASP A 130 19.28 23.34 13.08
C ASP A 130 17.79 23.75 12.98
N VAL A 131 16.86 22.80 13.06
CA VAL A 131 15.42 23.03 12.98
C VAL A 131 14.69 22.70 14.28
N ARG A 132 15.40 22.68 15.41
CA ARG A 132 14.90 22.26 16.72
C ARG A 132 13.59 22.94 17.12
N LYS A 133 13.47 24.26 16.95
CA LYS A 133 12.29 25.01 17.35
C LYS A 133 11.04 24.53 16.59
N ALA A 134 11.13 24.43 15.26
CA ALA A 134 10.02 23.98 14.43
C ALA A 134 9.57 22.53 14.79
N LEU A 135 10.51 21.65 15.12
CA LEU A 135 10.22 20.26 15.52
C LEU A 135 9.54 20.20 16.90
N VAL A 136 9.95 21.04 17.85
CA VAL A 136 9.30 21.13 19.17
C VAL A 136 7.89 21.65 19.05
N ASP A 137 7.66 22.71 18.27
CA ASP A 137 6.34 23.27 18.03
C ASP A 137 5.42 22.23 17.34
N ALA A 138 5.92 21.49 16.36
CA ALA A 138 5.19 20.42 15.69
C ALA A 138 4.84 19.27 16.65
N LEU A 139 5.75 18.87 17.55
CA LEU A 139 5.50 17.86 18.57
C LEU A 139 4.41 18.29 19.56
N ALA A 140 4.40 19.56 19.96
CA ALA A 140 3.35 20.12 20.81
C ALA A 140 1.98 20.10 20.11
N GLY A 141 1.92 20.47 18.82
CA GLY A 141 0.72 20.39 18.02
C GLY A 141 0.16 18.97 17.88
N LEU A 142 1.05 17.97 17.64
CA LEU A 142 0.64 16.57 17.60
C LEU A 142 0.12 16.06 18.95
N ALA A 143 0.70 16.52 20.06
CA ALA A 143 0.22 16.16 21.40
C ALA A 143 -1.18 16.74 21.70
N ALA A 144 -1.42 17.98 21.32
CA ALA A 144 -2.73 18.62 21.43
C ALA A 144 -3.79 17.91 20.58
N ALA A 145 -3.47 17.57 19.32
CA ALA A 145 -4.36 16.82 18.44
C ALA A 145 -4.67 15.41 18.99
N ALA A 146 -3.69 14.72 19.57
CA ALA A 146 -3.89 13.40 20.17
C ALA A 146 -4.84 13.46 21.40
N ALA A 147 -4.76 14.49 22.20
CA ALA A 147 -5.65 14.68 23.36
C ALA A 147 -7.12 14.84 22.96
N GLN A 148 -7.40 15.47 21.80
CA GLN A 148 -8.77 15.66 21.27
C GLN A 148 -9.42 14.36 20.79
N ILE A 149 -8.62 13.35 20.42
CA ILE A 149 -9.15 12.08 19.90
C ILE A 149 -9.52 11.13 21.05
N SER A 150 -8.86 11.29 22.20
CA SER A 150 -9.03 10.41 23.35
C SER A 150 -10.24 10.77 24.24
N GLY A 151 -10.87 11.92 24.03
CA GLY A 151 -12.13 12.36 24.64
C GLY A 151 -13.30 12.06 23.73
#